data_6152d729ce44622fd3a5a1c108a1e0d7
#
_entry.id   6152d729ce44622fd3a5a1c108a1e0d7
#
_cell.length_a   1.000
_cell.length_b   1.000
_cell.length_c   1.000
_cell.angle_alpha   90.00
_cell.angle_beta   90.00
_cell.angle_gamma   90.00
#
_symmetry.space_group_name_H-M   'P 1'
#
loop_
_entity.id
_entity.type
_entity.pdbx_description
1 polymer ?
#
loop_
_entity_poly.entity_id
_entity_poly.type
_entity_poly.pdbx_seq_one_letter_code
_entity_poly.pdbx_strand_id
1 'polypeptide(L)'
;GKSWLTTALCRYYARQGLTVAPFKAQNMSNNARVVASENGQGEIGSAQYFQSLAAKAIPDVRMNPLLLKPEADTHSQVVLMGQVSEELSRMAWRGRSASVWPQISAALDELRSEYDVVVIEGAGSPAEINLHDSDIVNMRVALHCNAACLLVTDIDRGGAFAHLYGTWALLPENERALIKGFVLNKFRGDASLLAPAPQMLQDLTGIPTVATLPMWWQHGLPEEDGVFDDRSVVNVAPTLGTGVSSLPPGGALAARGGPVPLGAWRTVAVIAYPRISNLDEFQPLKNIPGVRLQWVRSPKELAGLEPSDWIILPGSKATSADLDWLRAQGLDAAVAAHAQAGGAVLGVCGGLQMLGEALIDTHGIDGNAPGLGLLPLVTVFAQDKTVRHTQTRFVGGWHAQANGAQAGGLILPNAQKSAPDLSLVGSGLGAPSPWTALAGVAVSGYEIHHGQTAQHPAMAAKGDVAFAVLPDGLGWSNGAGNVMGLYLHGLFEDPAVLQALFGASAPTLDSVFDGLADYISQHFEAGVLASLIASTNPHSPVLHSTG
;
A
#
# COMPACT_ATOMS: atom_id res chain seq x y z
N GLY A 1 2.19 10.34 8.46
CA GLY A 1 1.80 11.67 8.96
C GLY A 1 1.58 12.70 7.87
N LYS A 2 2.62 13.06 7.07
CA LYS A 2 2.48 14.03 5.96
C LYS A 2 1.55 13.50 4.86
N SER A 3 1.75 12.26 4.41
CA SER A 3 0.99 11.64 3.30
C SER A 3 -0.52 11.60 3.59
N TRP A 4 -0.88 11.25 4.83
CA TRP A 4 -2.28 11.27 5.28
C TRP A 4 -2.90 12.68 5.14
N LEU A 5 -2.19 13.71 5.64
CA LEU A 5 -2.66 15.09 5.55
C LEU A 5 -2.74 15.58 4.10
N THR A 6 -1.75 15.24 3.27
CA THR A 6 -1.76 15.56 1.83
C THR A 6 -2.97 14.93 1.13
N THR A 7 -3.27 13.64 1.42
CA THR A 7 -4.47 12.97 0.89
C THR A 7 -5.75 13.69 1.30
N ALA A 8 -5.84 14.09 2.57
CA ALA A 8 -6.99 14.83 3.09
C ALA A 8 -7.15 16.21 2.40
N LEU A 9 -6.06 16.94 2.20
CA LEU A 9 -6.06 18.23 1.50
C LEU A 9 -6.46 18.08 0.02
N CYS A 10 -5.94 17.06 -0.66
CA CYS A 10 -6.34 16.74 -2.04
C CYS A 10 -7.86 16.57 -2.15
N ARG A 11 -8.46 15.75 -1.26
CA ARG A 11 -9.91 15.54 -1.27
C ARG A 11 -10.68 16.78 -0.85
N TYR A 12 -10.19 17.52 0.15
CA TYR A 12 -10.83 18.74 0.60
C TYR A 12 -10.98 19.76 -0.53
N TYR A 13 -9.89 20.08 -1.25
CA TYR A 13 -9.94 21.04 -2.36
C TYR A 13 -10.74 20.51 -3.56
N ALA A 14 -10.66 19.24 -3.87
CA ALA A 14 -11.48 18.65 -4.93
C ALA A 14 -12.99 18.76 -4.62
N ARG A 15 -13.40 18.65 -3.35
CA ARG A 15 -14.79 18.86 -2.91
C ARG A 15 -15.24 20.32 -2.99
N GLN A 16 -14.31 21.27 -3.03
CA GLN A 16 -14.62 22.69 -3.30
C GLN A 16 -14.83 22.98 -4.80
N GLY A 17 -14.75 21.96 -5.66
CA GLY A 17 -14.92 22.07 -7.10
C GLY A 17 -13.66 22.48 -7.86
N LEU A 18 -12.49 22.48 -7.21
CA LEU A 18 -11.21 22.78 -7.82
C LEU A 18 -10.64 21.52 -8.50
N THR A 19 -9.91 21.70 -9.59
CA THR A 19 -9.06 20.67 -10.16
C THR A 19 -7.76 20.57 -9.35
N VAL A 20 -7.44 19.39 -8.84
CA VAL A 20 -6.35 19.18 -7.87
C VAL A 20 -5.41 18.09 -8.34
N ALA A 21 -4.11 18.32 -8.22
CA ALA A 21 -3.09 17.27 -8.38
C ALA A 21 -2.21 17.17 -7.13
N PRO A 22 -1.85 15.95 -6.68
CA PRO A 22 -0.77 15.77 -5.73
C PRO A 22 0.57 15.89 -6.43
N PHE A 23 1.62 16.23 -5.67
CA PHE A 23 2.99 16.20 -6.15
C PHE A 23 3.97 15.84 -5.02
N LYS A 24 4.89 14.93 -5.31
CA LYS A 24 6.04 14.65 -4.45
C LYS A 24 7.27 14.45 -5.32
N ALA A 25 8.18 15.40 -5.28
CA ALA A 25 9.34 15.47 -6.16
C ALA A 25 10.18 14.19 -6.13
N GLN A 26 10.42 13.66 -4.92
CA GLN A 26 11.09 12.39 -4.72
C GLN A 26 10.37 11.60 -3.64
N ASN A 27 10.09 10.33 -3.91
CA ASN A 27 9.65 9.38 -2.91
C ASN A 27 10.68 8.26 -2.73
N MET A 28 10.76 7.70 -1.53
CA MET A 28 11.58 6.52 -1.23
C MET A 28 10.65 5.44 -0.67
N SER A 29 10.31 4.47 -1.49
CA SER A 29 9.35 3.43 -1.12
C SER A 29 9.46 2.21 -2.03
N ASN A 30 9.23 1.03 -1.47
CA ASN A 30 9.02 -0.20 -2.24
C ASN A 30 7.56 -0.41 -2.64
N ASN A 31 6.66 0.44 -2.15
CA ASN A 31 5.24 0.41 -2.50
C ASN A 31 5.00 1.28 -3.73
N ALA A 32 4.70 0.66 -4.86
CA ALA A 32 4.52 1.35 -6.13
C ALA A 32 3.23 0.92 -6.84
N ARG A 33 2.71 1.84 -7.64
CA ARG A 33 1.51 1.64 -8.47
C ARG A 33 1.83 1.93 -9.92
N VAL A 34 1.15 1.21 -10.80
CA VAL A 34 1.22 1.45 -12.25
C VAL A 34 0.29 2.59 -12.61
N VAL A 35 0.79 3.53 -13.42
CA VAL A 35 0.02 4.69 -13.88
C VAL A 35 0.35 4.99 -15.34
N ALA A 36 -0.43 5.86 -15.97
CA ALA A 36 -0.16 6.31 -17.33
C ALA A 36 1.18 7.10 -17.41
N SER A 37 1.88 6.95 -18.52
CA SER A 37 3.06 7.73 -18.88
C SER A 37 3.07 8.00 -20.38
N GLU A 38 3.90 8.94 -20.84
CA GLU A 38 4.05 9.24 -22.26
C GLU A 38 4.45 8.02 -23.09
N ASN A 39 5.21 7.10 -22.52
CA ASN A 39 5.70 5.88 -23.16
C ASN A 39 4.84 4.63 -22.85
N GLY A 40 3.57 4.82 -22.46
CA GLY A 40 2.64 3.74 -22.13
C GLY A 40 2.29 3.71 -20.64
N GLN A 41 2.99 2.91 -19.85
CA GLN A 41 2.76 2.79 -18.40
C GLN A 41 4.05 2.99 -17.61
N GLY A 42 3.93 3.55 -16.43
CA GLY A 42 5.04 3.83 -15.54
C GLY A 42 4.70 3.56 -14.08
N GLU A 43 5.66 3.78 -13.19
CA GLU A 43 5.52 3.55 -11.76
C GLU A 43 5.58 4.85 -10.96
N ILE A 44 4.70 5.00 -9.98
CA ILE A 44 4.80 6.03 -8.92
C ILE A 44 4.65 5.40 -7.53
N GLY A 45 5.00 6.13 -6.49
CA GLY A 45 4.74 5.71 -5.11
C GLY A 45 3.25 5.56 -4.81
N SER A 46 2.89 4.55 -4.03
CA SER A 46 1.49 4.27 -3.66
C SER A 46 0.81 5.46 -2.99
N ALA A 47 1.53 6.24 -2.17
CA ALA A 47 0.96 7.41 -1.52
C ALA A 47 0.45 8.43 -2.54
N GLN A 48 1.23 8.75 -3.59
CA GLN A 48 0.82 9.70 -4.63
C GLN A 48 -0.31 9.15 -5.50
N TYR A 49 -0.34 7.84 -5.70
CA TYR A 49 -1.48 7.18 -6.34
C TYR A 49 -2.78 7.39 -5.54
N PHE A 50 -2.79 7.12 -4.24
CA PHE A 50 -3.98 7.36 -3.42
C PHE A 50 -4.34 8.85 -3.29
N GLN A 51 -3.35 9.73 -3.24
CA GLN A 51 -3.55 11.18 -3.25
C GLN A 51 -4.22 11.65 -4.54
N SER A 52 -3.84 11.09 -5.70
CA SER A 52 -4.49 11.42 -6.98
C SER A 52 -5.95 10.94 -7.02
N LEU A 53 -6.24 9.73 -6.50
CA LEU A 53 -7.62 9.25 -6.38
C LEU A 53 -8.44 10.14 -5.43
N ALA A 54 -7.85 10.58 -4.31
CA ALA A 54 -8.49 11.52 -3.40
C ALA A 54 -8.78 12.87 -4.07
N ALA A 55 -7.86 13.35 -4.90
CA ALA A 55 -8.00 14.55 -5.72
C ALA A 55 -9.02 14.39 -6.86
N LYS A 56 -9.52 13.19 -7.13
CA LYS A 56 -10.31 12.83 -8.33
C LYS A 56 -9.55 13.10 -9.64
N ALA A 57 -8.23 13.09 -9.60
CA ALA A 57 -7.35 13.23 -10.74
C ALA A 57 -6.97 11.86 -11.31
N ILE A 58 -6.65 11.81 -12.59
CA ILE A 58 -6.06 10.62 -13.20
C ILE A 58 -4.62 10.52 -12.74
N PRO A 59 -4.20 9.39 -12.13
CA PRO A 59 -2.82 9.20 -11.69
C PRO A 59 -1.83 9.30 -12.87
N ASP A 60 -0.74 10.04 -12.68
CA ASP A 60 0.24 10.38 -13.72
C ASP A 60 1.65 10.35 -13.14
N VAL A 61 2.65 9.97 -13.94
CA VAL A 61 4.05 9.87 -13.52
C VAL A 61 4.63 11.21 -13.06
N ARG A 62 4.14 12.33 -13.56
CA ARG A 62 4.55 13.69 -13.15
C ARG A 62 4.23 13.99 -11.69
N MET A 63 3.25 13.28 -11.09
CA MET A 63 2.87 13.46 -9.68
C MET A 63 3.93 12.90 -8.69
N ASN A 64 4.78 11.98 -9.17
CA ASN A 64 5.96 11.50 -8.44
C ASN A 64 7.10 11.22 -9.44
N PRO A 65 7.77 12.26 -9.94
CA PRO A 65 8.74 12.13 -11.03
C PRO A 65 9.97 11.30 -10.66
N LEU A 66 10.35 11.24 -9.37
CA LEU A 66 11.48 10.45 -8.91
C LEU A 66 11.04 9.50 -7.79
N LEU A 67 11.11 8.20 -8.06
CA LEU A 67 10.87 7.15 -7.06
C LEU A 67 12.16 6.34 -6.84
N LEU A 68 12.58 6.26 -5.58
CA LEU A 68 13.69 5.44 -5.15
C LEU A 68 13.16 4.17 -4.49
N LYS A 69 13.56 3.01 -5.00
CA LYS A 69 13.19 1.70 -4.44
C LYS A 69 14.40 1.08 -3.76
N PRO A 70 14.49 1.08 -2.42
CA PRO A 70 15.62 0.49 -1.71
C PRO A 70 15.75 -1.02 -1.99
N GLU A 71 16.92 -1.42 -2.47
CA GLU A 71 17.30 -2.83 -2.71
C GLU A 71 18.27 -3.33 -1.64
N ALA A 72 19.17 -2.45 -1.18
CA ALA A 72 20.11 -2.69 -0.09
C ALA A 72 20.31 -1.39 0.69
N ASP A 73 21.05 -1.45 1.82
CA ASP A 73 21.26 -0.30 2.71
C ASP A 73 21.89 0.91 2.01
N THR A 74 22.69 0.68 0.97
CA THR A 74 23.40 1.72 0.22
C THR A 74 23.02 1.79 -1.25
N HIS A 75 22.04 0.99 -1.68
CA HIS A 75 21.62 0.90 -3.08
C HIS A 75 20.13 0.97 -3.24
N SER A 76 19.69 1.79 -4.22
CA SER A 76 18.28 1.90 -4.59
C SER A 76 18.14 1.88 -6.11
N GLN A 77 17.16 1.13 -6.61
CA GLN A 77 16.73 1.29 -8.00
C GLN A 77 16.07 2.66 -8.14
N VAL A 78 16.46 3.38 -9.17
CA VAL A 78 15.93 4.71 -9.48
C VAL A 78 14.90 4.60 -10.60
N VAL A 79 13.71 5.10 -10.34
CA VAL A 79 12.64 5.25 -11.33
C VAL A 79 12.44 6.74 -11.58
N LEU A 80 12.69 7.20 -12.79
CA LEU A 80 12.52 8.59 -13.23
C LEU A 80 11.39 8.68 -14.25
N MET A 81 10.42 9.54 -14.01
CA MET A 81 9.21 9.69 -14.85
C MET A 81 8.54 8.34 -15.17
N GLY A 82 8.46 7.50 -14.13
CA GLY A 82 7.83 6.18 -14.20
C GLY A 82 8.68 5.07 -14.81
N GLN A 83 9.89 5.35 -15.31
CA GLN A 83 10.76 4.38 -15.95
C GLN A 83 12.04 4.14 -15.14
N VAL A 84 12.49 2.88 -15.10
CA VAL A 84 13.75 2.52 -14.42
C VAL A 84 14.92 3.13 -15.19
N SER A 85 15.81 3.83 -14.46
CA SER A 85 17.06 4.36 -14.99
C SER A 85 18.26 3.68 -14.34
N GLU A 86 18.93 2.80 -15.07
CA GLU A 86 20.13 2.14 -14.58
C GLU A 86 21.30 3.11 -14.38
N GLU A 87 21.42 4.12 -15.24
CA GLU A 87 22.45 5.15 -15.13
C GLU A 87 22.33 5.88 -13.79
N LEU A 88 21.14 6.38 -13.48
CA LEU A 88 20.86 7.08 -12.21
C LEU A 88 20.98 6.15 -11.00
N SER A 89 20.67 4.86 -11.15
CA SER A 89 20.80 3.88 -10.07
C SER A 89 22.26 3.65 -9.67
N ARG A 90 23.19 3.77 -10.60
CA ARG A 90 24.65 3.66 -10.37
C ARG A 90 25.29 4.96 -9.90
N MET A 91 24.60 6.11 -10.03
CA MET A 91 25.11 7.43 -9.70
C MET A 91 25.09 7.69 -8.21
N ALA A 92 26.14 8.35 -7.68
CA ALA A 92 26.19 8.79 -6.30
C ALA A 92 25.08 9.82 -6.00
N TRP A 93 24.51 9.75 -4.78
CA TRP A 93 23.37 10.56 -4.34
C TRP A 93 23.50 12.07 -4.65
N ARG A 94 24.62 12.69 -4.25
CA ARG A 94 24.81 14.15 -4.40
C ARG A 94 24.84 14.61 -5.86
N GLY A 95 25.43 13.82 -6.76
CA GLY A 95 25.46 14.14 -8.19
C GLY A 95 24.09 13.97 -8.86
N ARG A 96 23.33 12.97 -8.43
CA ARG A 96 22.01 12.64 -8.95
C ARG A 96 21.00 13.78 -8.78
N SER A 97 20.95 14.40 -7.60
CA SER A 97 20.00 15.47 -7.30
C SER A 97 20.06 16.63 -8.31
N ALA A 98 21.25 17.03 -8.71
CA ALA A 98 21.43 18.11 -9.70
C ALA A 98 20.96 17.67 -11.11
N SER A 99 21.23 16.43 -11.50
CA SER A 99 20.91 15.92 -12.84
C SER A 99 19.42 15.71 -13.08
N VAL A 100 18.64 15.37 -12.03
CA VAL A 100 17.20 15.10 -12.16
C VAL A 100 16.31 16.33 -11.95
N TRP A 101 16.87 17.41 -11.39
CA TRP A 101 16.09 18.61 -11.07
C TRP A 101 15.35 19.23 -12.27
N PRO A 102 15.93 19.30 -13.50
CA PRO A 102 15.21 19.85 -14.65
C PRO A 102 13.91 19.10 -14.98
N GLN A 103 13.91 17.76 -14.90
CA GLN A 103 12.71 16.96 -15.16
C GLN A 103 11.68 17.12 -14.02
N ILE A 104 12.15 17.20 -12.77
CA ILE A 104 11.28 17.40 -11.61
C ILE A 104 10.57 18.75 -11.68
N SER A 105 11.33 19.83 -11.97
CA SER A 105 10.75 21.17 -12.07
C SER A 105 9.80 21.31 -13.26
N ALA A 106 10.14 20.73 -14.41
CA ALA A 106 9.26 20.70 -15.57
C ALA A 106 7.93 19.98 -15.28
N ALA A 107 7.97 18.79 -14.66
CA ALA A 107 6.78 18.06 -14.27
C ALA A 107 5.89 18.86 -13.31
N LEU A 108 6.48 19.57 -12.34
CA LEU A 108 5.73 20.46 -11.44
C LEU A 108 5.09 21.63 -12.19
N ASP A 109 5.84 22.28 -13.08
CA ASP A 109 5.33 23.44 -13.84
C ASP A 109 4.20 23.05 -14.80
N GLU A 110 4.27 21.88 -15.42
CA GLU A 110 3.19 21.31 -16.24
C GLU A 110 1.93 21.09 -15.38
N LEU A 111 2.04 20.38 -14.24
CA LEU A 111 0.91 20.17 -13.34
C LEU A 111 0.29 21.50 -12.86
N ARG A 112 1.12 22.51 -12.55
CA ARG A 112 0.64 23.84 -12.16
C ARG A 112 -0.07 24.58 -13.29
N SER A 113 0.21 24.26 -14.54
CA SER A 113 -0.51 24.84 -15.69
C SER A 113 -1.86 24.17 -15.96
N GLU A 114 -2.03 22.91 -15.54
CA GLU A 114 -3.20 22.09 -15.82
C GLU A 114 -4.23 22.09 -14.67
N TYR A 115 -3.78 22.30 -13.41
CA TYR A 115 -4.60 22.17 -12.21
C TYR A 115 -4.71 23.49 -11.45
N ASP A 116 -5.86 23.76 -10.85
CA ASP A 116 -6.09 24.94 -10.01
C ASP A 116 -5.24 24.90 -8.74
N VAL A 117 -5.02 23.69 -8.19
CA VAL A 117 -4.24 23.47 -6.96
C VAL A 117 -3.31 22.27 -7.12
N VAL A 118 -2.04 22.46 -6.81
CA VAL A 118 -1.09 21.35 -6.64
C VAL A 118 -0.74 21.23 -5.17
N VAL A 119 -1.08 20.09 -4.56
CA VAL A 119 -0.77 19.78 -3.16
C VAL A 119 0.55 19.03 -3.09
N ILE A 120 1.58 19.70 -2.54
CA ILE A 120 2.96 19.20 -2.55
C ILE A 120 3.31 18.55 -1.21
N GLU A 121 3.79 17.31 -1.26
CA GLU A 121 4.30 16.60 -0.10
C GLU A 121 5.83 16.63 -0.07
N GLY A 122 6.40 17.17 1.02
CA GLY A 122 7.84 17.07 1.29
C GLY A 122 8.24 15.70 1.87
N ALA A 123 9.53 15.42 1.89
CA ALA A 123 10.09 14.21 2.48
C ALA A 123 11.13 14.55 3.57
N GLY A 124 11.19 13.74 4.64
CA GLY A 124 12.09 13.98 5.76
C GLY A 124 11.82 15.31 6.46
N SER A 125 12.89 16.04 6.78
CA SER A 125 12.87 17.38 7.35
C SER A 125 13.50 18.38 6.37
N PRO A 126 12.95 19.60 6.22
CA PRO A 126 13.59 20.64 5.41
C PRO A 126 14.85 21.23 6.08
N ALA A 127 15.09 20.92 7.35
CA ALA A 127 16.23 21.42 8.12
C ALA A 127 17.37 20.40 8.26
N GLU A 128 17.50 19.48 7.32
CA GLU A 128 18.69 18.61 7.19
C GLU A 128 19.85 19.45 6.63
N ILE A 129 20.49 20.25 7.50
CA ILE A 129 21.49 21.27 7.13
C ILE A 129 22.69 20.74 6.36
N ASN A 130 23.04 19.47 6.57
CA ASN A 130 24.12 18.78 5.85
C ASN A 130 23.73 18.32 4.45
N LEU A 131 22.44 18.34 4.11
CA LEU A 131 21.87 17.92 2.83
C LEU A 131 21.15 19.07 2.10
N HIS A 132 21.11 20.27 2.67
CA HIS A 132 20.35 21.41 2.16
C HIS A 132 20.65 21.70 0.68
N ASP A 133 21.91 21.74 0.27
CA ASP A 133 22.32 21.99 -1.13
C ASP A 133 21.89 20.88 -2.10
N SER A 134 21.58 19.71 -1.57
CA SER A 134 21.12 18.53 -2.34
C SER A 134 19.62 18.31 -2.24
N ASP A 135 18.91 19.15 -1.47
CA ASP A 135 17.46 19.04 -1.31
C ASP A 135 16.76 19.35 -2.65
N ILE A 136 15.96 18.40 -3.10
CA ILE A 136 15.11 18.52 -4.29
C ILE A 136 13.64 18.22 -3.97
N VAL A 137 13.30 18.13 -2.68
CA VAL A 137 11.99 17.61 -2.22
C VAL A 137 11.22 18.63 -1.39
N ASN A 138 11.92 19.43 -0.59
CA ASN A 138 11.32 20.35 0.36
C ASN A 138 11.42 21.80 -0.11
N MET A 139 12.39 22.57 0.42
CA MET A 139 12.41 24.02 0.23
C MET A 139 12.79 24.45 -1.19
N ARG A 140 13.59 23.67 -1.91
CA ARG A 140 13.88 23.95 -3.32
C ARG A 140 12.62 23.90 -4.19
N VAL A 141 11.76 22.90 -3.94
CA VAL A 141 10.44 22.81 -4.62
C VAL A 141 9.55 23.98 -4.21
N ALA A 142 9.47 24.26 -2.91
CA ALA A 142 8.65 25.33 -2.38
C ALA A 142 9.04 26.72 -2.93
N LEU A 143 10.33 27.01 -3.00
CA LEU A 143 10.86 28.25 -3.59
C LEU A 143 10.57 28.33 -5.09
N HIS A 144 10.73 27.22 -5.83
CA HIS A 144 10.50 27.18 -7.27
C HIS A 144 9.07 27.59 -7.64
N CYS A 145 8.09 27.17 -6.86
CA CYS A 145 6.68 27.47 -7.13
C CYS A 145 6.06 28.51 -6.19
N ASN A 146 6.85 29.14 -5.32
CA ASN A 146 6.38 30.08 -4.29
C ASN A 146 5.23 29.52 -3.45
N ALA A 147 5.40 28.28 -2.93
CA ALA A 147 4.34 27.55 -2.26
C ALA A 147 4.01 28.14 -0.88
N ALA A 148 2.74 28.11 -0.49
CA ALA A 148 2.32 28.27 0.89
C ALA A 148 2.61 26.99 1.68
N CYS A 149 3.57 27.02 2.62
CA CYS A 149 4.04 25.84 3.32
C CYS A 149 3.39 25.68 4.70
N LEU A 150 2.99 24.45 5.03
CA LEU A 150 2.64 24.01 6.38
C LEU A 150 3.78 23.16 6.95
N LEU A 151 4.28 23.53 8.12
CA LEU A 151 5.26 22.72 8.83
C LEU A 151 4.53 21.78 9.81
N VAL A 152 4.61 20.49 9.55
CA VAL A 152 3.85 19.45 10.28
C VAL A 152 4.77 18.65 11.19
N THR A 153 4.42 18.52 12.46
CA THR A 153 5.16 17.68 13.42
C THR A 153 4.27 16.65 14.10
N ASP A 154 4.85 15.52 14.47
CA ASP A 154 4.21 14.46 15.26
C ASP A 154 4.39 14.77 16.75
N ILE A 155 3.30 15.19 17.43
CA ILE A 155 3.37 15.57 18.85
C ILE A 155 3.44 14.35 19.78
N ASP A 156 3.04 13.17 19.33
CA ASP A 156 3.04 11.95 20.14
C ASP A 156 4.45 11.53 20.59
N ARG A 157 5.48 11.90 19.84
CA ARG A 157 6.88 11.58 20.15
C ARG A 157 7.54 12.51 21.17
N GLY A 158 6.86 13.59 21.58
CA GLY A 158 7.42 14.64 22.42
C GLY A 158 8.31 15.62 21.65
N GLY A 159 8.63 16.77 22.27
CA GLY A 159 9.50 17.79 21.69
C GLY A 159 8.94 18.54 20.48
N ALA A 160 7.64 18.46 20.20
CA ALA A 160 7.02 18.99 18.99
C ALA A 160 7.32 20.49 18.77
N PHE A 161 7.19 21.31 19.80
CA PHE A 161 7.48 22.76 19.72
C PHE A 161 8.96 23.04 19.45
N ALA A 162 9.87 22.25 20.05
CA ALA A 162 11.30 22.36 19.77
C ALA A 162 11.62 21.96 18.32
N HIS A 163 10.97 20.92 17.79
CA HIS A 163 11.11 20.52 16.40
C HIS A 163 10.63 21.61 15.43
N LEU A 164 9.47 22.20 15.70
CA LEU A 164 8.94 23.29 14.86
C LEU A 164 9.83 24.51 14.89
N TYR A 165 10.20 24.98 16.09
CA TYR A 165 11.10 26.12 16.26
C TYR A 165 12.48 25.86 15.66
N GLY A 166 13.10 24.74 15.96
CA GLY A 166 14.43 24.38 15.46
C GLY A 166 14.44 24.26 13.93
N THR A 167 13.43 23.64 13.34
CA THR A 167 13.30 23.55 11.89
C THR A 167 13.19 24.96 11.28
N TRP A 168 12.28 25.78 11.79
CA TRP A 168 12.09 27.15 11.33
C TRP A 168 13.36 28.00 11.49
N ALA A 169 14.06 27.90 12.63
CA ALA A 169 15.24 28.71 12.93
C ALA A 169 16.45 28.35 12.06
N LEU A 170 16.58 27.09 11.63
CA LEU A 170 17.66 26.62 10.78
C LEU A 170 17.48 26.97 9.29
N LEU A 171 16.26 27.28 8.86
CA LEU A 171 15.99 27.64 7.47
C LEU A 171 16.47 29.07 7.18
N PRO A 172 16.95 29.37 5.94
CA PRO A 172 17.17 30.72 5.45
C PRO A 172 15.91 31.60 5.47
N GLU A 173 16.06 32.91 5.50
CA GLU A 173 14.94 33.85 5.62
C GLU A 173 13.92 33.73 4.48
N ASN A 174 14.39 33.59 3.24
CA ASN A 174 13.53 33.41 2.07
C ASN A 174 12.70 32.13 2.12
N GLU A 175 13.19 31.06 2.74
CA GLU A 175 12.48 29.82 2.95
C GLU A 175 11.49 29.91 4.11
N ARG A 176 11.90 30.56 5.23
CA ARG A 176 11.00 30.84 6.36
C ARG A 176 9.76 31.65 5.92
N ALA A 177 9.93 32.59 5.01
CA ALA A 177 8.84 33.42 4.51
C ALA A 177 7.71 32.62 3.81
N LEU A 178 8.00 31.41 3.33
CA LEU A 178 7.00 30.51 2.74
C LEU A 178 6.16 29.77 3.78
N ILE A 179 6.61 29.66 5.03
CA ILE A 179 5.87 28.95 6.09
C ILE A 179 4.68 29.80 6.53
N LYS A 180 3.47 29.27 6.37
CA LYS A 180 2.21 29.97 6.68
C LYS A 180 1.52 29.44 7.94
N GLY A 181 1.94 28.25 8.43
CA GLY A 181 1.35 27.69 9.64
C GLY A 181 2.09 26.47 10.16
N PHE A 182 1.94 26.22 11.44
CA PHE A 182 2.37 25.00 12.10
C PHE A 182 1.18 24.06 12.32
N VAL A 183 1.41 22.75 12.15
CA VAL A 183 0.40 21.71 12.39
C VAL A 183 0.94 20.71 13.40
N LEU A 184 0.24 20.54 14.51
CA LEU A 184 0.48 19.50 15.50
C LEU A 184 -0.34 18.26 15.12
N ASN A 185 0.31 17.21 14.68
CA ASN A 185 -0.34 15.97 14.22
C ASN A 185 -0.22 14.86 15.29
N LYS A 186 -1.18 13.94 15.28
CA LYS A 186 -1.26 12.80 16.20
C LYS A 186 -1.38 13.21 17.67
N PHE A 187 -2.15 14.26 17.94
CA PHE A 187 -2.39 14.72 19.29
C PHE A 187 -3.23 13.69 20.07
N ARG A 188 -2.87 13.47 21.35
CA ARG A 188 -3.64 12.65 22.30
C ARG A 188 -3.79 13.38 23.62
N GLY A 189 -4.98 13.34 24.17
CA GLY A 189 -5.27 13.93 25.47
C GLY A 189 -6.10 15.20 25.39
N ASP A 190 -6.01 16.02 26.43
CA ASP A 190 -6.76 17.27 26.55
C ASP A 190 -6.04 18.43 25.84
N ALA A 191 -6.65 18.96 24.79
CA ALA A 191 -6.09 20.05 24.00
C ALA A 191 -5.91 21.35 24.81
N SER A 192 -6.65 21.53 25.90
CA SER A 192 -6.49 22.70 26.78
C SER A 192 -5.11 22.75 27.46
N LEU A 193 -4.47 21.59 27.63
CA LEU A 193 -3.12 21.49 28.22
C LEU A 193 -2.00 21.94 27.27
N LEU A 194 -2.29 22.17 25.99
CA LEU A 194 -1.34 22.75 25.05
C LEU A 194 -1.10 24.25 25.32
N ALA A 195 -2.10 24.95 25.88
CA ALA A 195 -1.98 26.37 26.19
C ALA A 195 -0.94 26.58 27.33
N PRO A 196 -0.09 27.64 27.24
CA PRO A 196 -0.04 28.66 26.19
C PRO A 196 0.97 28.37 25.09
N ALA A 197 1.49 27.17 24.95
CA ALA A 197 2.65 26.85 24.08
C ALA A 197 2.47 27.23 22.59
N PRO A 198 1.29 27.05 21.94
CA PRO A 198 1.08 27.52 20.57
C PRO A 198 1.28 29.03 20.43
N GLN A 199 0.77 29.83 21.39
CA GLN A 199 0.95 31.28 21.38
C GLN A 199 2.41 31.66 21.61
N MET A 200 3.10 31.00 22.55
CA MET A 200 4.54 31.24 22.80
C MET A 200 5.38 30.95 21.54
N LEU A 201 5.04 29.89 20.78
CA LEU A 201 5.72 29.60 19.53
C LEU A 201 5.45 30.66 18.47
N GLN A 202 4.22 31.14 18.38
CA GLN A 202 3.85 32.25 17.49
C GLN A 202 4.58 33.55 17.84
N ASP A 203 4.70 33.87 19.12
CA ASP A 203 5.43 35.06 19.59
C ASP A 203 6.93 35.00 19.21
N LEU A 204 7.52 33.79 19.19
CA LEU A 204 8.92 33.57 18.80
C LEU A 204 9.16 33.60 17.28
N THR A 205 8.19 33.17 16.49
CA THR A 205 8.38 32.89 15.05
C THR A 205 7.55 33.80 14.14
N GLY A 206 6.50 34.41 14.66
CA GLY A 206 5.47 35.09 13.87
C GLY A 206 4.51 34.15 13.14
N ILE A 207 4.66 32.81 13.27
CA ILE A 207 3.89 31.81 12.54
C ILE A 207 2.84 31.17 13.47
N PRO A 208 1.55 31.17 13.11
CA PRO A 208 0.50 30.57 13.94
C PRO A 208 0.51 29.05 13.91
N THR A 209 0.06 28.40 14.98
CA THR A 209 -0.36 26.99 14.96
C THR A 209 -1.78 26.94 14.40
N VAL A 210 -1.94 26.44 13.19
CA VAL A 210 -3.21 26.51 12.42
C VAL A 210 -4.06 25.24 12.53
N ALA A 211 -3.50 24.18 13.07
CA ALA A 211 -4.25 22.95 13.35
C ALA A 211 -3.59 22.11 14.44
N THR A 212 -4.44 21.50 15.26
CA THR A 212 -4.07 20.41 16.17
C THR A 212 -4.93 19.20 15.81
N LEU A 213 -4.32 18.20 15.16
CA LEU A 213 -5.01 17.04 14.62
C LEU A 213 -4.94 15.89 15.64
N PRO A 214 -6.07 15.48 16.23
CA PRO A 214 -6.10 14.33 17.13
C PRO A 214 -5.61 13.06 16.46
N MET A 215 -5.19 12.07 17.26
CA MET A 215 -4.78 10.77 16.75
C MET A 215 -6.02 10.01 16.24
N TRP A 216 -5.99 9.67 14.95
CA TRP A 216 -7.03 8.88 14.33
C TRP A 216 -6.44 7.60 13.73
N TRP A 217 -6.62 6.47 14.42
CA TRP A 217 -6.04 5.20 14.04
C TRP A 217 -6.83 4.45 12.96
N GLN A 218 -8.14 4.67 12.91
CA GLN A 218 -9.07 3.91 12.07
C GLN A 218 -9.51 4.72 10.85
N HIS A 219 -8.61 5.49 10.25
CA HIS A 219 -8.96 6.32 9.10
C HIS A 219 -9.14 5.52 7.79
N GLY A 220 -8.68 4.26 7.74
CA GLY A 220 -8.87 3.38 6.58
C GLY A 220 -7.99 3.68 5.37
N LEU A 221 -7.15 4.73 5.41
CA LEU A 221 -6.20 5.02 4.34
C LEU A 221 -5.04 4.02 4.39
N PRO A 222 -4.67 3.38 3.26
CA PRO A 222 -3.46 2.58 3.18
C PRO A 222 -2.22 3.44 3.48
N GLU A 223 -1.37 2.96 4.40
CA GLU A 223 -0.14 3.68 4.79
C GLU A 223 1.06 3.11 4.04
N GLU A 224 1.78 3.98 3.33
CA GLU A 224 2.99 3.62 2.59
C GLU A 224 4.18 3.32 3.52
N ASP A 225 4.35 4.13 4.57
CA ASP A 225 5.40 3.98 5.57
C ASP A 225 5.01 2.99 6.68
N GLY A 226 4.07 2.09 6.40
CA GLY A 226 3.53 1.16 7.37
C GLY A 226 4.63 0.44 8.12
N VAL A 227 5.07 1.04 9.21
CA VAL A 227 5.64 0.28 10.30
C VAL A 227 4.62 -0.81 10.55
N PHE A 228 5.04 -2.05 10.52
CA PHE A 228 4.24 -3.24 10.79
C PHE A 228 3.45 -3.01 12.09
N ASP A 229 2.34 -2.31 11.97
CA ASP A 229 1.49 -1.95 13.11
C ASP A 229 0.59 -3.14 13.38
N ASP A 230 1.05 -4.00 14.29
CA ASP A 230 0.32 -5.17 14.79
C ASP A 230 -0.87 -4.79 15.68
N ARG A 231 -1.08 -3.49 15.92
CA ARG A 231 -2.27 -3.04 16.61
C ARG A 231 -3.47 -3.26 15.69
N SER A 232 -3.96 -4.52 15.69
CA SER A 232 -5.26 -4.83 15.17
C SER A 232 -6.24 -3.83 15.75
N VAL A 233 -7.15 -3.36 14.94
CA VAL A 233 -8.37 -2.71 15.40
C VAL A 233 -9.10 -3.76 16.24
N VAL A 234 -8.69 -3.89 17.49
CA VAL A 234 -9.41 -4.72 18.45
C VAL A 234 -10.76 -4.04 18.59
N ASN A 235 -11.79 -4.67 18.08
CA ASN A 235 -13.11 -4.49 18.60
C ASN A 235 -13.02 -4.86 20.09
N VAL A 236 -12.75 -3.88 20.94
CA VAL A 236 -12.94 -3.99 22.37
C VAL A 236 -14.43 -4.29 22.51
N ALA A 237 -14.76 -5.54 22.79
CA ALA A 237 -16.07 -5.87 23.29
C ALA A 237 -16.36 -4.87 24.42
N PRO A 238 -17.55 -4.24 24.48
CA PRO A 238 -17.86 -3.33 25.55
C PRO A 238 -17.76 -4.10 26.86
N THR A 239 -16.69 -3.90 27.60
CA THR A 239 -16.63 -4.24 29.00
C THR A 239 -17.69 -3.38 29.68
N LEU A 240 -18.77 -4.01 30.11
CA LEU A 240 -19.73 -3.45 31.07
C LEU A 240 -18.95 -3.01 32.31
N GLY A 241 -18.77 -1.71 32.49
CA GLY A 241 -18.20 -1.18 33.72
C GLY A 241 -17.62 0.22 33.57
N THR A 242 -18.45 1.21 33.91
CA THR A 242 -18.12 2.57 34.40
C THR A 242 -17.31 3.53 33.52
N GLY A 243 -18.05 4.40 32.87
CA GLY A 243 -17.82 5.86 32.80
C GLY A 243 -16.55 6.37 32.19
N VAL A 244 -16.60 6.78 30.97
CA VAL A 244 -16.40 8.08 30.35
C VAL A 244 -16.37 7.87 28.84
N SER A 245 -17.47 8.22 28.21
CA SER A 245 -17.63 8.32 26.76
C SER A 245 -16.91 9.58 26.29
N SER A 246 -15.92 9.42 25.43
CA SER A 246 -15.46 10.50 24.54
C SER A 246 -15.29 9.95 23.11
N LEU A 247 -16.44 9.63 22.52
CA LEU A 247 -16.54 9.58 21.06
C LEU A 247 -16.84 11.00 20.56
N PRO A 248 -16.16 11.50 19.53
CA PRO A 248 -16.54 12.78 18.94
C PRO A 248 -17.95 12.67 18.34
N PRO A 249 -18.79 13.70 18.48
CA PRO A 249 -20.12 13.72 17.88
C PRO A 249 -19.99 13.94 16.36
N GLY A 250 -20.51 13.03 15.59
CA GLY A 250 -20.68 13.19 14.15
C GLY A 250 -19.73 12.37 13.31
N GLY A 251 -20.15 11.16 12.96
CA GLY A 251 -19.44 10.30 12.01
C GLY A 251 -19.66 8.81 12.27
N ALA A 252 -20.85 8.43 12.67
CA ALA A 252 -21.23 7.02 12.69
C ALA A 252 -21.42 6.53 11.25
N LEU A 253 -20.35 6.02 10.62
CA LEU A 253 -20.50 4.96 9.64
C LEU A 253 -21.00 3.73 10.39
N ALA A 254 -22.32 3.67 10.59
CA ALA A 254 -22.99 2.50 11.10
C ALA A 254 -22.71 1.35 10.15
N ALA A 255 -21.80 0.45 10.55
CA ALA A 255 -21.71 -0.87 9.98
C ALA A 255 -23.10 -1.49 10.08
N ARG A 256 -23.83 -1.55 8.96
CA ARG A 256 -25.02 -2.40 8.80
C ARG A 256 -24.56 -3.85 8.66
N GLY A 257 -24.03 -4.38 9.74
CA GLY A 257 -23.75 -5.79 9.93
C GLY A 257 -24.23 -6.13 11.32
N GLY A 258 -25.12 -7.12 11.44
CA GLY A 258 -25.54 -7.67 12.72
C GLY A 258 -24.35 -8.14 13.54
N PRO A 259 -24.52 -8.43 14.84
CA PRO A 259 -23.42 -8.85 15.72
C PRO A 259 -22.75 -10.09 15.12
N VAL A 260 -21.46 -9.98 14.82
CA VAL A 260 -20.63 -11.13 14.43
C VAL A 260 -20.66 -12.10 15.61
N PRO A 261 -20.98 -13.39 15.40
CA PRO A 261 -20.96 -14.37 16.48
C PRO A 261 -19.58 -14.37 17.14
N LEU A 262 -19.54 -14.31 18.46
CA LEU A 262 -18.34 -14.57 19.26
C LEU A 262 -17.87 -16.01 18.95
N GLY A 263 -16.91 -16.18 18.01
CA GLY A 263 -16.44 -17.54 17.79
C GLY A 263 -15.51 -17.83 16.63
N ALA A 264 -15.32 -16.97 15.64
CA ALA A 264 -14.41 -17.32 14.55
C ALA A 264 -13.71 -16.09 13.96
N TRP A 265 -12.65 -15.65 14.63
CA TRP A 265 -11.68 -14.77 13.99
C TRP A 265 -10.82 -15.61 13.04
N ARG A 266 -10.69 -15.17 11.80
CA ARG A 266 -9.70 -15.72 10.87
C ARG A 266 -8.45 -14.86 10.95
N THR A 267 -7.32 -15.48 11.29
CA THR A 267 -6.03 -14.80 11.24
C THR A 267 -5.47 -14.88 9.81
N VAL A 268 -5.09 -13.74 9.28
CA VAL A 268 -4.32 -13.61 8.04
C VAL A 268 -2.92 -13.17 8.42
N ALA A 269 -1.99 -14.12 8.45
CA ALA A 269 -0.59 -13.93 8.82
C ALA A 269 0.23 -13.56 7.57
N VAL A 270 0.74 -12.35 7.49
CA VAL A 270 1.59 -11.87 6.39
C VAL A 270 3.05 -11.94 6.82
N ILE A 271 3.89 -12.64 6.07
CA ILE A 271 5.32 -12.74 6.37
C ILE A 271 6.00 -11.39 6.08
N ALA A 272 6.60 -10.80 7.11
CA ALA A 272 7.18 -9.46 7.08
C ALA A 272 8.70 -9.52 6.89
N TYR A 273 9.16 -9.96 5.70
CA TYR A 273 10.59 -9.97 5.37
C TYR A 273 11.14 -8.56 5.09
N PRO A 274 12.49 -8.40 5.08
CA PRO A 274 13.14 -7.08 5.08
C PRO A 274 12.85 -6.23 3.84
N ARG A 275 12.65 -6.85 2.67
CA ARG A 275 12.45 -6.14 1.40
C ARG A 275 11.02 -6.30 0.84
N ILE A 276 10.06 -6.46 1.74
CA ILE A 276 8.64 -6.49 1.38
C ILE A 276 8.26 -5.31 0.49
N SER A 277 7.46 -5.56 -0.52
CA SER A 277 6.89 -4.54 -1.41
C SER A 277 5.37 -4.56 -1.40
N ASN A 278 4.76 -3.41 -1.69
CA ASN A 278 3.32 -3.23 -1.83
C ASN A 278 2.51 -3.73 -0.61
N LEU A 279 3.04 -3.49 0.59
CA LEU A 279 2.40 -3.91 1.85
C LEU A 279 1.02 -3.25 2.07
N ASP A 280 0.76 -2.14 1.42
CA ASP A 280 -0.49 -1.40 1.45
C ASP A 280 -1.66 -2.19 0.85
N GLU A 281 -1.41 -3.15 -0.06
CA GLU A 281 -2.45 -3.99 -0.67
C GLU A 281 -3.16 -4.93 0.33
N PHE A 282 -2.58 -5.17 1.52
CA PHE A 282 -3.19 -5.96 2.59
C PHE A 282 -4.00 -5.14 3.59
N GLN A 283 -3.92 -3.81 3.54
CA GLN A 283 -4.65 -2.93 4.48
C GLN A 283 -6.18 -3.11 4.44
N PRO A 284 -6.82 -3.36 3.29
CA PRO A 284 -8.26 -3.62 3.25
C PRO A 284 -8.70 -4.77 4.18
N LEU A 285 -7.85 -5.77 4.40
CA LEU A 285 -8.13 -6.88 5.31
C LEU A 285 -8.35 -6.45 6.76
N LYS A 286 -7.73 -5.35 7.20
CA LYS A 286 -7.96 -4.79 8.56
C LYS A 286 -9.38 -4.29 8.76
N ASN A 287 -10.07 -3.97 7.68
CA ASN A 287 -11.42 -3.41 7.70
C ASN A 287 -12.50 -4.49 7.51
N ILE A 288 -12.13 -5.76 7.37
CA ILE A 288 -13.08 -6.88 7.22
C ILE A 288 -13.47 -7.42 8.61
N PRO A 289 -14.78 -7.41 8.96
CA PRO A 289 -15.24 -7.99 10.21
C PRO A 289 -14.86 -9.47 10.35
N GLY A 290 -14.30 -9.87 11.49
CA GLY A 290 -13.88 -11.25 11.74
C GLY A 290 -12.53 -11.63 11.10
N VAL A 291 -11.80 -10.69 10.52
CA VAL A 291 -10.42 -10.87 10.03
C VAL A 291 -9.44 -10.16 10.96
N ARG A 292 -8.37 -10.88 11.32
CA ARG A 292 -7.24 -10.33 12.05
C ARG A 292 -6.00 -10.38 11.16
N LEU A 293 -5.54 -9.25 10.67
CA LEU A 293 -4.27 -9.13 9.96
C LEU A 293 -3.11 -9.13 10.97
N GLN A 294 -2.12 -9.99 10.76
CA GLN A 294 -0.94 -10.11 11.62
C GLN A 294 0.33 -10.12 10.76
N TRP A 295 1.31 -9.27 11.10
CA TRP A 295 2.64 -9.29 10.50
C TRP A 295 3.55 -10.23 11.26
N VAL A 296 4.21 -11.16 10.57
CA VAL A 296 4.95 -12.28 11.16
C VAL A 296 6.42 -12.21 10.77
N ARG A 297 7.29 -12.34 11.75
CA ARG A 297 8.76 -12.37 11.58
C ARG A 297 9.43 -13.58 12.21
N SER A 298 8.68 -14.40 12.93
CA SER A 298 9.21 -15.58 13.61
C SER A 298 8.22 -16.74 13.56
N PRO A 299 8.69 -18.00 13.59
CA PRO A 299 7.81 -19.17 13.62
C PRO A 299 6.90 -19.23 14.85
N LYS A 300 7.30 -18.59 15.95
CA LYS A 300 6.48 -18.54 17.18
C LYS A 300 5.15 -17.81 16.95
N GLU A 301 5.14 -16.82 16.07
CA GLU A 301 3.93 -16.07 15.74
C GLU A 301 2.96 -16.84 14.85
N LEU A 302 3.44 -17.92 14.21
CA LEU A 302 2.62 -18.86 13.42
C LEU A 302 2.15 -20.08 14.23
N ALA A 303 2.71 -20.33 15.40
CA ALA A 303 2.49 -21.56 16.17
C ALA A 303 1.04 -21.76 16.65
N GLY A 304 0.22 -20.69 16.65
CA GLY A 304 -1.19 -20.73 17.06
C GLY A 304 -2.18 -20.70 15.90
N LEU A 305 -1.71 -20.81 14.66
CA LEU A 305 -2.60 -20.80 13.49
C LEU A 305 -3.37 -22.11 13.36
N GLU A 306 -4.66 -21.97 13.11
CA GLU A 306 -5.54 -23.08 12.75
C GLU A 306 -5.52 -23.31 11.22
N PRO A 307 -5.93 -24.47 10.70
CA PRO A 307 -6.03 -24.68 9.25
C PRO A 307 -6.98 -23.72 8.52
N SER A 308 -7.88 -23.07 9.24
CA SER A 308 -8.76 -22.02 8.71
C SER A 308 -8.09 -20.66 8.54
N ASP A 309 -6.94 -20.46 9.19
CA ASP A 309 -6.14 -19.25 9.08
C ASP A 309 -5.29 -19.26 7.80
N TRP A 310 -4.82 -18.10 7.40
CA TRP A 310 -4.06 -17.96 6.17
C TRP A 310 -2.63 -17.50 6.43
N ILE A 311 -1.70 -17.98 5.60
CA ILE A 311 -0.36 -17.39 5.50
C ILE A 311 -0.21 -16.73 4.14
N ILE A 312 0.28 -15.49 4.13
CA ILE A 312 0.58 -14.75 2.90
C ILE A 312 2.08 -14.47 2.83
N LEU A 313 2.67 -14.82 1.69
CA LEU A 313 3.99 -14.38 1.27
C LEU A 313 3.79 -13.20 0.33
N PRO A 314 4.04 -11.96 0.77
CA PRO A 314 3.81 -10.76 -0.04
C PRO A 314 4.84 -10.57 -1.15
N GLY A 315 4.73 -9.48 -1.89
CA GLY A 315 5.75 -9.05 -2.86
C GLY A 315 7.09 -8.75 -2.19
N SER A 316 8.17 -8.96 -2.92
CA SER A 316 9.53 -8.66 -2.49
C SER A 316 10.29 -7.88 -3.56
N LYS A 317 11.15 -6.95 -3.12
CA LYS A 317 12.06 -6.22 -3.99
C LYS A 317 13.40 -6.95 -4.19
N ALA A 318 13.70 -7.95 -3.36
CA ALA A 318 14.88 -8.80 -3.45
C ALA A 318 14.48 -10.22 -3.02
N THR A 319 13.86 -10.96 -3.95
CA THR A 319 13.17 -12.22 -3.67
C THR A 319 14.10 -13.30 -3.12
N SER A 320 15.28 -13.47 -3.73
CA SER A 320 16.27 -14.45 -3.28
C SER A 320 16.80 -14.15 -1.88
N ALA A 321 17.12 -12.88 -1.60
CA ALA A 321 17.62 -12.44 -0.29
C ALA A 321 16.56 -12.57 0.81
N ASP A 322 15.30 -12.23 0.52
CA ASP A 322 14.19 -12.38 1.45
C ASP A 322 13.85 -13.87 1.69
N LEU A 323 14.03 -14.73 0.70
CA LEU A 323 13.88 -16.16 0.84
C LEU A 323 14.98 -16.78 1.74
N ASP A 324 16.21 -16.31 1.60
CA ASP A 324 17.31 -16.69 2.51
C ASP A 324 17.05 -16.22 3.95
N TRP A 325 16.55 -15.00 4.12
CA TRP A 325 16.13 -14.48 5.42
C TRP A 325 15.00 -15.35 6.01
N LEU A 326 13.98 -15.68 5.23
CA LEU A 326 12.84 -16.51 5.65
C LEU A 326 13.33 -17.87 6.18
N ARG A 327 14.29 -18.50 5.51
CA ARG A 327 14.94 -19.75 5.96
C ARG A 327 15.76 -19.55 7.22
N ALA A 328 16.54 -18.48 7.28
CA ALA A 328 17.35 -18.17 8.47
C ALA A 328 16.49 -17.96 9.73
N GLN A 329 15.24 -17.51 9.57
CA GLN A 329 14.28 -17.42 10.67
C GLN A 329 13.58 -18.76 10.95
N GLY A 330 13.67 -19.77 10.09
CA GLY A 330 12.93 -21.05 10.19
C GLY A 330 11.44 -20.92 9.82
N LEU A 331 11.07 -19.85 9.12
CA LEU A 331 9.69 -19.63 8.66
C LEU A 331 9.31 -20.55 7.50
N ASP A 332 10.26 -21.02 6.70
CA ASP A 332 10.06 -21.96 5.60
C ASP A 332 9.42 -23.27 6.09
N ALA A 333 9.95 -23.84 7.17
CA ALA A 333 9.40 -25.04 7.78
C ALA A 333 7.99 -24.80 8.35
N ALA A 334 7.74 -23.64 8.96
CA ALA A 334 6.44 -23.30 9.51
C ALA A 334 5.37 -23.10 8.42
N VAL A 335 5.71 -22.42 7.32
CA VAL A 335 4.83 -22.24 6.15
C VAL A 335 4.54 -23.60 5.50
N ALA A 336 5.56 -24.45 5.31
CA ALA A 336 5.38 -25.79 4.76
C ALA A 336 4.48 -26.67 5.65
N ALA A 337 4.66 -26.62 6.97
CA ALA A 337 3.83 -27.37 7.92
C ALA A 337 2.36 -26.93 7.86
N HIS A 338 2.10 -25.61 7.79
CA HIS A 338 0.75 -25.06 7.64
C HIS A 338 0.09 -25.52 6.32
N ALA A 339 0.81 -25.46 5.21
CA ALA A 339 0.33 -25.95 3.92
C ALA A 339 0.03 -27.46 3.94
N GLN A 340 0.91 -28.27 4.55
CA GLN A 340 0.72 -29.72 4.70
C GLN A 340 -0.48 -30.08 5.58
N ALA A 341 -0.79 -29.25 6.57
CA ALA A 341 -1.99 -29.38 7.40
C ALA A 341 -3.28 -28.96 6.67
N GLY A 342 -3.20 -28.56 5.39
CA GLY A 342 -4.33 -28.11 4.59
C GLY A 342 -4.65 -26.61 4.76
N GLY A 343 -3.83 -25.88 5.51
CA GLY A 343 -3.97 -24.44 5.69
C GLY A 343 -3.74 -23.66 4.40
N ALA A 344 -4.41 -22.53 4.27
CA ALA A 344 -4.35 -21.68 3.07
C ALA A 344 -3.05 -20.89 3.02
N VAL A 345 -2.36 -20.96 1.89
CA VAL A 345 -1.14 -20.18 1.61
C VAL A 345 -1.32 -19.41 0.31
N LEU A 346 -1.01 -18.11 0.35
CA LEU A 346 -1.02 -17.21 -0.83
C LEU A 346 0.37 -16.61 -1.02
N GLY A 347 0.91 -16.69 -2.24
CA GLY A 347 2.09 -15.94 -2.65
C GLY A 347 1.73 -14.83 -3.64
N VAL A 348 2.16 -13.59 -3.40
CA VAL A 348 1.93 -12.47 -4.31
C VAL A 348 3.26 -12.03 -4.91
N CYS A 349 3.38 -11.99 -6.22
CA CYS A 349 4.56 -11.54 -6.98
C CYS A 349 5.84 -12.27 -6.51
N GLY A 350 6.74 -11.63 -5.75
CA GLY A 350 7.89 -12.29 -5.14
C GLY A 350 7.50 -13.50 -4.29
N GLY A 351 6.38 -13.43 -3.58
CA GLY A 351 5.83 -14.55 -2.81
C GLY A 351 5.44 -15.76 -3.69
N LEU A 352 4.82 -15.54 -4.86
CA LEU A 352 4.60 -16.62 -5.83
C LEU A 352 5.93 -17.27 -6.22
N GLN A 353 6.93 -16.44 -6.54
CA GLN A 353 8.25 -16.91 -6.96
C GLN A 353 8.91 -17.77 -5.87
N MET A 354 8.79 -17.38 -4.59
CA MET A 354 9.29 -18.13 -3.44
C MET A 354 8.60 -19.49 -3.27
N LEU A 355 7.32 -19.59 -3.61
CA LEU A 355 6.55 -20.84 -3.49
C LEU A 355 7.01 -21.92 -4.47
N GLY A 356 7.68 -21.57 -5.57
CA GLY A 356 8.17 -22.48 -6.59
C GLY A 356 9.32 -23.38 -6.13
N GLU A 357 9.86 -24.16 -7.07
CA GLU A 357 11.01 -25.06 -6.86
C GLU A 357 12.35 -24.31 -6.92
N ALA A 358 12.46 -23.33 -7.82
CA ALA A 358 13.71 -22.60 -8.04
C ALA A 358 13.49 -21.20 -8.61
N LEU A 359 14.39 -20.30 -8.22
CA LEU A 359 14.64 -19.01 -8.82
C LEU A 359 15.90 -19.10 -9.67
N ILE A 360 15.83 -18.74 -10.95
CA ILE A 360 16.92 -18.76 -11.90
C ILE A 360 17.17 -17.35 -12.42
N ASP A 361 18.36 -16.85 -12.18
CA ASP A 361 18.79 -15.53 -12.60
C ASP A 361 20.07 -15.61 -13.40
N THR A 362 19.97 -15.44 -14.71
CA THR A 362 21.11 -15.42 -15.64
C THR A 362 21.59 -13.99 -15.93
N HIS A 363 20.92 -12.99 -15.41
CA HIS A 363 21.15 -11.58 -15.72
C HIS A 363 21.64 -10.75 -14.52
N GLY A 364 21.67 -11.32 -13.30
CA GLY A 364 22.07 -10.63 -12.07
C GLY A 364 21.05 -9.61 -11.58
N ILE A 365 19.76 -9.90 -11.78
CA ILE A 365 18.65 -9.00 -11.42
C ILE A 365 18.27 -9.15 -9.93
N ASP A 366 18.19 -10.41 -9.45
CA ASP A 366 17.74 -10.71 -8.09
C ASP A 366 18.68 -11.73 -7.42
N GLY A 367 19.00 -12.84 -8.12
CA GLY A 367 19.84 -13.92 -7.64
C GLY A 367 19.21 -15.29 -7.86
N ASN A 368 20.03 -16.34 -7.72
CA ASN A 368 19.58 -17.72 -7.82
C ASN A 368 19.31 -18.27 -6.42
N ALA A 369 18.19 -18.97 -6.23
CA ALA A 369 17.86 -19.62 -4.97
C ALA A 369 16.97 -20.84 -5.20
N PRO A 370 17.07 -21.91 -4.37
CA PRO A 370 16.02 -22.92 -4.32
C PRO A 370 14.75 -22.29 -3.73
N GLY A 371 13.58 -22.63 -4.29
CA GLY A 371 12.29 -22.18 -3.77
C GLY A 371 11.82 -22.99 -2.56
N LEU A 372 10.59 -22.78 -2.11
CA LEU A 372 9.98 -23.52 -0.98
C LEU A 372 9.41 -24.88 -1.40
N GLY A 373 9.29 -25.15 -2.73
CA GLY A 373 8.77 -26.40 -3.25
C GLY A 373 7.30 -26.67 -2.93
N LEU A 374 6.50 -25.63 -2.72
CA LEU A 374 5.06 -25.74 -2.45
C LEU A 374 4.21 -25.66 -3.74
N LEU A 375 4.81 -25.18 -4.81
CA LEU A 375 4.26 -25.20 -6.17
C LEU A 375 5.31 -25.80 -7.11
N PRO A 376 4.94 -26.71 -8.03
CA PRO A 376 5.88 -27.34 -8.96
C PRO A 376 6.24 -26.40 -10.13
N LEU A 377 6.71 -25.20 -9.79
CA LEU A 377 6.99 -24.10 -10.70
C LEU A 377 8.46 -23.70 -10.67
N VAL A 378 8.94 -23.10 -11.74
CA VAL A 378 10.26 -22.45 -11.81
C VAL A 378 10.08 -21.02 -12.28
N THR A 379 10.80 -20.09 -11.65
CA THR A 379 10.85 -18.69 -12.05
C THR A 379 12.20 -18.39 -12.69
N VAL A 380 12.18 -17.77 -13.86
CA VAL A 380 13.36 -17.24 -14.55
C VAL A 380 13.24 -15.72 -14.59
N PHE A 381 14.27 -15.00 -14.12
CA PHE A 381 14.28 -13.54 -14.17
C PHE A 381 14.66 -13.06 -15.58
N ALA A 382 13.78 -12.23 -16.17
CA ALA A 382 13.99 -11.58 -17.47
C ALA A 382 14.60 -10.18 -17.26
N GLN A 383 15.35 -9.70 -18.27
CA GLN A 383 15.89 -8.34 -18.25
C GLN A 383 14.78 -7.29 -18.25
N ASP A 384 13.77 -7.51 -19.08
CA ASP A 384 12.64 -6.60 -19.22
C ASP A 384 11.71 -6.74 -18.02
N LYS A 385 11.32 -5.60 -17.47
CA LYS A 385 10.37 -5.50 -16.37
C LYS A 385 8.94 -5.42 -16.89
N THR A 386 8.08 -6.27 -16.40
CA THR A 386 6.64 -6.16 -16.64
C THR A 386 6.07 -5.08 -15.73
N VAL A 387 5.44 -4.04 -16.32
CA VAL A 387 4.74 -2.96 -15.62
C VAL A 387 3.44 -2.71 -16.36
N ARG A 388 2.31 -3.18 -15.81
CA ARG A 388 1.01 -3.01 -16.47
C ARG A 388 -0.18 -3.11 -15.53
N HIS A 389 -1.28 -2.43 -15.86
CA HIS A 389 -2.60 -2.74 -15.34
C HIS A 389 -3.16 -3.99 -16.02
N THR A 390 -3.81 -4.84 -15.22
CA THR A 390 -4.36 -6.11 -15.70
C THR A 390 -5.78 -6.28 -15.21
N GLN A 391 -6.69 -6.54 -16.14
CA GLN A 391 -8.06 -6.98 -15.86
C GLN A 391 -8.20 -8.41 -16.37
N THR A 392 -8.63 -9.31 -15.48
CA THR A 392 -8.69 -10.74 -15.79
C THR A 392 -9.84 -11.38 -15.02
N ARG A 393 -9.93 -12.70 -15.10
CA ARG A 393 -10.95 -13.47 -14.39
C ARG A 393 -10.33 -14.79 -13.91
N PHE A 394 -10.63 -15.16 -12.68
CA PHE A 394 -10.26 -16.48 -12.18
C PHE A 394 -10.93 -17.58 -13.03
N VAL A 395 -10.15 -18.59 -13.38
CA VAL A 395 -10.62 -19.74 -14.15
C VAL A 395 -11.73 -20.47 -13.37
N GLY A 396 -12.83 -20.81 -14.05
CA GLY A 396 -13.91 -21.56 -13.43
C GLY A 396 -13.54 -23.05 -13.26
N GLY A 397 -13.85 -23.62 -12.09
CA GLY A 397 -13.73 -25.08 -11.88
C GLY A 397 -12.32 -25.64 -11.80
N TRP A 398 -11.26 -24.83 -11.65
CA TRP A 398 -9.88 -25.28 -11.54
C TRP A 398 -9.66 -26.29 -10.37
N HIS A 399 -10.41 -26.14 -9.29
CA HIS A 399 -10.41 -27.06 -8.13
C HIS A 399 -11.03 -28.43 -8.44
N ALA A 400 -11.95 -28.52 -9.39
CA ALA A 400 -12.52 -29.79 -9.83
C ALA A 400 -11.52 -30.60 -10.68
N GLN A 401 -10.64 -29.91 -11.40
CA GLN A 401 -9.53 -30.54 -12.13
C GLN A 401 -8.47 -31.11 -11.19
N ALA A 402 -8.16 -30.39 -10.11
CA ALA A 402 -7.24 -30.85 -9.07
C ALA A 402 -7.74 -32.15 -8.39
N ASN A 403 -9.02 -32.25 -8.08
CA ASN A 403 -9.61 -33.45 -7.47
C ASN A 403 -9.80 -34.61 -8.47
N GLY A 404 -9.90 -34.33 -9.77
CA GLY A 404 -10.08 -35.34 -10.81
C GLY A 404 -8.80 -36.04 -11.25
N ALA A 405 -7.63 -35.44 -11.01
CA ALA A 405 -6.34 -36.00 -11.37
C ALA A 405 -5.94 -37.26 -10.54
N GLN A 406 -6.62 -37.52 -9.41
CA GLN A 406 -6.44 -38.73 -8.60
C GLN A 406 -7.30 -39.93 -9.05
N ALA A 407 -8.28 -39.72 -9.96
CA ALA A 407 -9.10 -40.78 -10.52
C ALA A 407 -8.65 -41.05 -11.98
N GLY A 408 -7.60 -41.89 -12.13
CA GLY A 408 -7.15 -42.33 -13.44
C GLY A 408 -8.26 -43.09 -14.19
N GLY A 409 -8.83 -42.47 -15.23
CA GLY A 409 -9.82 -43.06 -16.13
C GLY A 409 -9.89 -42.31 -17.45
N LEU A 410 -9.54 -43.02 -18.55
CA LEU A 410 -9.69 -42.55 -19.94
C LEU A 410 -11.05 -41.89 -20.18
N ILE A 411 -11.02 -40.66 -20.68
CA ILE A 411 -12.22 -39.98 -21.19
C ILE A 411 -12.43 -40.40 -22.64
N LEU A 412 -13.48 -41.18 -22.90
CA LEU A 412 -14.06 -41.35 -24.25
C LEU A 412 -15.04 -40.22 -24.54
N PRO A 413 -15.12 -39.69 -25.77
CA PRO A 413 -16.05 -38.64 -26.13
C PRO A 413 -17.44 -39.21 -26.45
N ASN A 414 -18.45 -38.60 -25.90
CA ASN A 414 -19.91 -38.76 -26.09
C ASN A 414 -20.67 -39.52 -24.99
N ALA A 415 -21.33 -38.74 -24.14
CA ALA A 415 -22.70 -39.04 -23.68
C ALA A 415 -23.36 -37.78 -23.11
N GLN A 416 -24.49 -37.45 -23.67
CA GLN A 416 -25.41 -36.40 -23.20
C GLN A 416 -26.13 -36.83 -21.92
N LYS A 417 -26.37 -35.82 -21.04
CA LYS A 417 -27.46 -35.69 -20.05
C LYS A 417 -27.47 -36.61 -18.83
N SER A 418 -27.16 -35.98 -17.72
CA SER A 418 -28.03 -35.82 -16.53
C SER A 418 -27.18 -35.28 -15.37
N ALA A 419 -27.70 -34.32 -14.61
CA ALA A 419 -27.08 -33.77 -13.44
C ALA A 419 -26.83 -34.89 -12.40
N PRO A 420 -25.62 -34.99 -11.82
CA PRO A 420 -25.39 -35.97 -10.75
C PRO A 420 -26.00 -35.47 -9.45
N ASP A 421 -26.66 -36.39 -8.77
CA ASP A 421 -27.20 -36.27 -7.43
C ASP A 421 -26.04 -36.09 -6.43
N LEU A 422 -25.99 -34.95 -5.74
CA LEU A 422 -24.93 -34.54 -4.80
C LEU A 422 -25.03 -35.21 -3.42
N SER A 423 -25.78 -36.27 -3.23
CA SER A 423 -26.08 -36.86 -1.93
C SER A 423 -25.14 -37.99 -1.48
N LEU A 424 -24.10 -38.33 -2.25
CA LEU A 424 -23.16 -39.43 -1.91
C LEU A 424 -21.67 -39.04 -2.11
N VAL A 425 -21.21 -37.98 -1.41
CA VAL A 425 -19.77 -37.80 -1.24
C VAL A 425 -19.43 -38.00 0.24
N GLY A 426 -18.68 -39.08 0.48
CA GLY A 426 -18.33 -39.55 1.79
C GLY A 426 -17.54 -38.53 2.61
N SER A 427 -17.77 -38.57 3.91
CA SER A 427 -17.13 -37.83 4.99
C SER A 427 -15.62 -38.12 5.09
N GLY A 428 -14.81 -37.42 4.27
CA GLY A 428 -13.35 -37.56 4.28
C GLY A 428 -12.58 -36.44 3.62
N LEU A 429 -13.29 -35.43 3.06
CA LEU A 429 -12.67 -34.27 2.45
C LEU A 429 -12.54 -33.16 3.50
N GLY A 430 -11.32 -32.69 3.76
CA GLY A 430 -11.05 -31.48 4.53
C GLY A 430 -11.89 -30.30 4.02
N ALA A 431 -12.09 -29.29 4.84
CA ALA A 431 -12.84 -28.09 4.46
C ALA A 431 -12.31 -27.56 3.10
N PRO A 432 -13.21 -27.13 2.18
CA PRO A 432 -12.79 -26.62 0.87
C PRO A 432 -11.85 -25.42 1.07
N SER A 433 -10.79 -25.35 0.28
CA SER A 433 -9.86 -24.22 0.27
C SER A 433 -10.62 -22.90 0.07
N PRO A 434 -10.27 -21.82 0.78
CA PRO A 434 -10.92 -20.52 0.60
C PRO A 434 -10.77 -19.98 -0.84
N TRP A 435 -9.71 -20.37 -1.54
CA TRP A 435 -9.45 -19.95 -2.92
C TRP A 435 -10.51 -20.43 -3.92
N THR A 436 -11.24 -21.49 -3.60
CA THR A 436 -12.32 -22.00 -4.45
C THR A 436 -13.44 -20.97 -4.65
N ALA A 437 -13.64 -20.08 -3.69
CA ALA A 437 -14.61 -18.99 -3.78
C ALA A 437 -14.29 -17.97 -4.89
N LEU A 438 -13.03 -17.92 -5.35
CA LEU A 438 -12.61 -17.03 -6.43
C LEU A 438 -12.97 -17.54 -7.83
N ALA A 439 -13.36 -18.79 -7.99
CA ALA A 439 -13.67 -19.37 -9.30
C ALA A 439 -14.69 -18.52 -10.08
N GLY A 440 -14.30 -18.06 -11.27
CA GLY A 440 -15.14 -17.21 -12.12
C GLY A 440 -15.24 -15.74 -11.70
N VAL A 441 -14.61 -15.32 -10.60
CA VAL A 441 -14.60 -13.93 -10.15
C VAL A 441 -13.73 -13.09 -11.09
N ALA A 442 -14.26 -11.96 -11.58
CA ALA A 442 -13.48 -10.96 -12.29
C ALA A 442 -12.61 -10.20 -11.28
N VAL A 443 -11.40 -9.87 -11.65
CA VAL A 443 -10.46 -9.14 -10.82
C VAL A 443 -9.65 -8.16 -11.65
N SER A 444 -9.40 -6.99 -11.08
CA SER A 444 -8.48 -6.00 -11.62
C SER A 444 -7.32 -5.76 -10.65
N GLY A 445 -6.17 -5.46 -11.20
CA GLY A 445 -4.96 -5.20 -10.42
C GLY A 445 -3.82 -4.73 -11.31
N TYR A 446 -2.60 -4.91 -10.87
CA TYR A 446 -1.43 -4.49 -11.62
C TYR A 446 -0.27 -5.47 -11.42
N GLU A 447 0.67 -5.46 -12.35
CA GLU A 447 1.87 -6.29 -12.35
C GLU A 447 3.12 -5.41 -12.36
N ILE A 448 4.08 -5.71 -11.47
CA ILE A 448 5.39 -5.07 -11.41
C ILE A 448 6.43 -6.14 -11.08
N HIS A 449 7.01 -6.82 -12.07
CA HIS A 449 7.96 -7.91 -11.85
C HIS A 449 8.92 -8.13 -13.02
N HIS A 450 10.06 -8.77 -12.75
CA HIS A 450 11.00 -9.29 -13.75
C HIS A 450 10.85 -10.79 -13.98
N GLY A 451 10.33 -11.53 -12.98
CA GLY A 451 10.21 -12.98 -13.04
C GLY A 451 9.19 -13.46 -14.06
N GLN A 452 9.52 -14.55 -14.75
CA GLN A 452 8.62 -15.32 -15.60
C GLN A 452 8.50 -16.72 -15.00
N THR A 453 7.29 -17.07 -14.57
CA THR A 453 7.05 -18.35 -13.85
C THR A 453 6.30 -19.33 -14.74
N ALA A 454 6.77 -20.57 -14.74
CA ALA A 454 6.18 -21.65 -15.52
C ALA A 454 6.27 -22.99 -14.78
N GLN A 455 5.50 -23.97 -15.24
CA GLN A 455 5.56 -25.35 -14.76
C GLN A 455 6.99 -25.90 -14.87
N HIS A 456 7.50 -26.48 -13.77
CA HIS A 456 8.80 -27.13 -13.76
C HIS A 456 8.75 -28.45 -14.58
N PRO A 457 9.54 -28.59 -15.66
CA PRO A 457 9.39 -29.74 -16.57
C PRO A 457 9.60 -31.10 -15.88
N ALA A 458 10.61 -31.18 -15.00
CA ALA A 458 10.90 -32.45 -14.30
C ALA A 458 9.83 -32.84 -13.26
N MET A 459 9.10 -31.83 -12.68
CA MET A 459 7.98 -32.09 -11.78
C MET A 459 6.77 -32.56 -12.57
N ALA A 460 6.47 -31.91 -13.72
CA ALA A 460 5.42 -32.35 -14.63
C ALA A 460 5.64 -33.82 -15.10
N ALA A 461 6.88 -34.17 -15.41
CA ALA A 461 7.24 -35.56 -15.80
C ALA A 461 6.99 -36.59 -14.69
N LYS A 462 6.95 -36.15 -13.44
CA LYS A 462 6.59 -36.98 -12.26
C LYS A 462 5.10 -36.98 -11.94
N GLY A 463 4.29 -36.23 -12.71
CA GLY A 463 2.86 -36.06 -12.49
C GLY A 463 2.52 -34.97 -11.48
N ASP A 464 3.49 -34.19 -11.01
CA ASP A 464 3.27 -33.05 -10.14
C ASP A 464 3.10 -31.79 -10.99
N VAL A 465 1.86 -31.32 -11.08
CA VAL A 465 1.45 -30.22 -11.94
C VAL A 465 0.74 -29.12 -11.16
N ALA A 466 1.08 -27.87 -11.48
CA ALA A 466 0.34 -26.72 -11.02
C ALA A 466 -0.87 -26.44 -11.93
N PHE A 467 -1.95 -25.98 -11.34
CA PHE A 467 -3.18 -25.63 -12.05
C PHE A 467 -3.25 -24.12 -12.23
N ALA A 468 -3.47 -23.67 -13.47
CA ALA A 468 -3.67 -22.25 -13.73
C ALA A 468 -4.98 -21.76 -13.09
N VAL A 469 -4.88 -20.78 -12.18
CA VAL A 469 -6.04 -20.12 -11.57
C VAL A 469 -6.36 -18.78 -12.24
N LEU A 470 -5.36 -18.16 -12.87
CA LEU A 470 -5.49 -17.02 -13.77
C LEU A 470 -4.81 -17.36 -15.11
N PRO A 471 -5.29 -16.79 -16.23
CA PRO A 471 -4.69 -17.01 -17.56
C PRO A 471 -3.29 -16.40 -17.66
N ASP A 472 -2.61 -16.67 -18.75
CA ASP A 472 -1.35 -16.05 -19.18
C ASP A 472 -0.20 -16.11 -18.16
N GLY A 473 -0.18 -17.15 -17.31
CA GLY A 473 0.85 -17.31 -16.30
C GLY A 473 0.72 -16.35 -15.10
N LEU A 474 -0.42 -15.71 -14.95
CA LEU A 474 -0.68 -14.77 -13.86
C LEU A 474 -0.94 -15.42 -12.51
N GLY A 475 -1.36 -16.69 -12.49
CA GLY A 475 -1.67 -17.36 -11.24
C GLY A 475 -1.78 -18.87 -11.33
N TRP A 476 -1.34 -19.52 -10.25
CA TRP A 476 -1.21 -20.95 -10.13
C TRP A 476 -1.69 -21.46 -8.77
N SER A 477 -2.13 -22.71 -8.73
CA SER A 477 -2.42 -23.43 -7.48
C SER A 477 -1.82 -24.82 -7.50
N ASN A 478 -1.56 -25.39 -6.32
CA ASN A 478 -1.17 -26.78 -6.18
C ASN A 478 -2.34 -27.75 -6.38
N GLY A 479 -2.06 -29.06 -6.45
CA GLY A 479 -3.06 -30.10 -6.60
C GLY A 479 -4.06 -30.21 -5.45
N ALA A 480 -3.67 -29.83 -4.24
CA ALA A 480 -4.56 -29.78 -3.08
C ALA A 480 -5.47 -28.55 -3.06
N GLY A 481 -5.15 -27.54 -3.85
CA GLY A 481 -5.93 -26.30 -3.98
C GLY A 481 -5.78 -25.32 -2.83
N ASN A 482 -4.93 -25.58 -1.84
CA ASN A 482 -4.74 -24.72 -0.67
C ASN A 482 -3.54 -23.76 -0.78
N VAL A 483 -2.61 -24.02 -1.69
CA VAL A 483 -1.49 -23.12 -2.00
C VAL A 483 -1.76 -22.44 -3.33
N MET A 484 -1.78 -21.13 -3.35
CA MET A 484 -2.00 -20.30 -4.54
C MET A 484 -0.92 -19.23 -4.67
N GLY A 485 -0.49 -18.95 -5.87
CA GLY A 485 0.44 -17.88 -6.15
C GLY A 485 -0.01 -17.02 -7.34
N LEU A 486 0.14 -15.71 -7.24
CA LEU A 486 -0.32 -14.72 -8.22
C LEU A 486 0.76 -13.68 -8.51
N TYR A 487 0.87 -13.23 -9.76
CA TYR A 487 1.62 -12.02 -10.09
C TYR A 487 0.82 -10.73 -9.86
N LEU A 488 -0.50 -10.85 -9.81
CA LEU A 488 -1.41 -9.73 -9.70
C LEU A 488 -1.37 -9.13 -8.29
N HIS A 489 -0.97 -7.86 -8.20
CA HIS A 489 -1.10 -7.02 -7.01
C HIS A 489 -2.49 -6.40 -6.93
N GLY A 490 -2.91 -6.01 -5.71
CA GLY A 490 -4.18 -5.34 -5.46
C GLY A 490 -5.36 -6.30 -5.30
N LEU A 491 -5.12 -7.61 -5.11
CA LEU A 491 -6.17 -8.62 -4.96
C LEU A 491 -7.22 -8.25 -3.90
N PHE A 492 -6.79 -7.77 -2.75
CA PHE A 492 -7.67 -7.41 -1.63
C PHE A 492 -8.24 -5.98 -1.72
N GLU A 493 -7.92 -5.26 -2.77
CA GLU A 493 -8.53 -3.96 -3.09
C GLU A 493 -9.78 -4.11 -3.95
N ASP A 494 -9.94 -5.28 -4.61
CA ASP A 494 -11.08 -5.57 -5.48
C ASP A 494 -12.31 -5.98 -4.65
N PRO A 495 -13.43 -5.24 -4.74
CA PRO A 495 -14.64 -5.54 -3.96
C PRO A 495 -15.25 -6.91 -4.26
N ALA A 496 -15.16 -7.39 -5.51
CA ALA A 496 -15.70 -8.70 -5.89
C ALA A 496 -14.89 -9.83 -5.24
N VAL A 497 -13.58 -9.68 -5.12
CA VAL A 497 -12.70 -10.61 -4.41
C VAL A 497 -13.03 -10.62 -2.91
N LEU A 498 -13.14 -9.45 -2.27
CA LEU A 498 -13.49 -9.36 -0.85
C LEU A 498 -14.86 -9.97 -0.57
N GLN A 499 -15.85 -9.71 -1.43
CA GLN A 499 -17.17 -10.31 -1.31
C GLN A 499 -17.12 -11.84 -1.46
N ALA A 500 -16.32 -12.35 -2.41
CA ALA A 500 -16.19 -13.80 -2.63
C ALA A 500 -15.50 -14.50 -1.45
N LEU A 501 -14.41 -13.92 -0.92
CA LEU A 501 -13.59 -14.54 0.12
C LEU A 501 -14.17 -14.40 1.53
N PHE A 502 -14.84 -13.29 1.82
CA PHE A 502 -15.24 -12.92 3.19
C PHE A 502 -16.75 -12.65 3.34
N GLY A 503 -17.49 -12.61 2.23
CA GLY A 503 -18.92 -12.23 2.27
C GLY A 503 -19.13 -10.79 2.76
N ALA A 504 -18.11 -9.95 2.69
CA ALA A 504 -18.10 -8.60 3.22
C ALA A 504 -17.53 -7.60 2.20
N SER A 505 -17.94 -6.35 2.35
CA SER A 505 -17.35 -5.23 1.60
C SER A 505 -16.54 -4.35 2.55
N ALA A 506 -15.33 -3.97 2.14
CA ALA A 506 -14.58 -2.91 2.83
C ALA A 506 -15.23 -1.53 2.52
N PRO A 507 -15.04 -0.51 3.38
CA PRO A 507 -15.35 0.86 3.04
C PRO A 507 -14.67 1.23 1.72
N THR A 508 -15.38 1.93 0.84
CA THR A 508 -14.79 2.39 -0.41
C THR A 508 -13.72 3.45 -0.13
N LEU A 509 -12.67 3.49 -0.95
CA LEU A 509 -11.65 4.54 -0.83
C LEU A 509 -12.26 5.94 -0.89
N ASP A 510 -13.30 6.15 -1.71
CA ASP A 510 -14.01 7.43 -1.75
C ASP A 510 -14.61 7.83 -0.41
N SER A 511 -15.24 6.90 0.32
CA SER A 511 -15.77 7.18 1.65
C SER A 511 -14.67 7.47 2.68
N VAL A 512 -13.53 6.80 2.54
CA VAL A 512 -12.34 7.06 3.36
C VAL A 512 -11.82 8.48 3.09
N PHE A 513 -11.64 8.86 1.82
CA PHE A 513 -11.17 10.18 1.44
C PHE A 513 -12.10 11.30 1.89
N ASP A 514 -13.42 11.11 1.77
CA ASP A 514 -14.40 12.07 2.26
C ASP A 514 -14.30 12.24 3.77
N GLY A 515 -14.16 11.15 4.52
CA GLY A 515 -13.93 11.19 5.96
C GLY A 515 -12.66 11.95 6.34
N LEU A 516 -11.57 11.80 5.58
CA LEU A 516 -10.32 12.54 5.79
C LEU A 516 -10.51 14.05 5.56
N ALA A 517 -11.22 14.43 4.51
CA ALA A 517 -11.51 15.82 4.21
C ALA A 517 -12.39 16.47 5.28
N ASP A 518 -13.42 15.78 5.75
CA ASP A 518 -14.27 16.24 6.85
C ASP A 518 -13.47 16.43 8.13
N TYR A 519 -12.57 15.49 8.41
CA TYR A 519 -11.73 15.55 9.60
C TYR A 519 -10.81 16.77 9.62
N ILE A 520 -10.09 17.08 8.54
CA ILE A 520 -9.24 18.27 8.51
C ILE A 520 -10.07 19.56 8.54
N SER A 521 -11.24 19.58 7.89
CA SER A 521 -12.16 20.72 7.94
C SER A 521 -12.59 21.09 9.37
N GLN A 522 -12.70 20.10 10.26
CA GLN A 522 -13.09 20.29 11.65
C GLN A 522 -11.94 20.74 12.56
N HIS A 523 -10.69 20.48 12.18
CA HIS A 523 -9.53 20.65 13.07
C HIS A 523 -8.56 21.75 12.63
N PHE A 524 -8.70 22.27 11.41
CA PHE A 524 -8.01 23.49 10.99
C PHE A 524 -8.79 24.72 11.46
N GLU A 525 -8.07 25.77 11.81
CA GLU A 525 -8.70 27.07 12.10
C GLU A 525 -9.49 27.58 10.89
N ALA A 526 -10.61 28.25 11.18
CA ALA A 526 -11.51 28.73 10.14
C ALA A 526 -10.81 29.67 9.14
N GLY A 527 -11.03 29.42 7.84
CA GLY A 527 -10.47 30.22 6.77
C GLY A 527 -9.02 29.90 6.39
N VAL A 528 -8.27 29.14 7.20
CA VAL A 528 -6.86 28.81 6.90
C VAL A 528 -6.73 28.05 5.59
N LEU A 529 -7.46 26.96 5.41
CA LEU A 529 -7.37 26.15 4.18
C LEU A 529 -7.66 26.97 2.91
N ALA A 530 -8.61 27.90 2.96
CA ALA A 530 -8.89 28.81 1.84
C ALA A 530 -7.75 29.82 1.62
N SER A 531 -7.15 30.34 2.69
CA SER A 531 -6.06 31.33 2.60
C SER A 531 -4.78 30.76 1.99
N LEU A 532 -4.50 29.45 2.17
CA LEU A 532 -3.32 28.82 1.61
C LEU A 532 -3.30 28.86 0.07
N ILE A 533 -4.43 28.66 -0.58
CA ILE A 533 -4.54 28.72 -2.04
C ILE A 533 -4.67 30.16 -2.58
N ALA A 534 -5.27 31.08 -1.81
CA ALA A 534 -5.41 32.50 -2.21
C ALA A 534 -4.05 33.22 -2.24
N SER A 535 -3.12 32.84 -1.37
CA SER A 535 -1.79 33.46 -1.27
C SER A 535 -0.84 33.14 -2.42
N THR A 536 -1.14 32.10 -3.21
CA THR A 536 -0.25 31.59 -4.27
C THR A 536 -0.69 31.96 -5.68
N ASN A 537 -1.92 32.46 -5.86
CA ASN A 537 -2.47 32.79 -7.18
C ASN A 537 -2.96 34.24 -7.26
N PRO A 538 -2.22 35.16 -7.94
CA PRO A 538 -2.66 36.53 -8.12
C PRO A 538 -3.90 36.69 -9.02
N HIS A 539 -4.39 35.59 -9.65
CA HIS A 539 -5.54 35.58 -10.55
C HIS A 539 -6.73 34.76 -10.05
N SER A 540 -6.69 34.22 -8.83
CA SER A 540 -7.83 33.48 -8.29
C SER A 540 -9.01 34.40 -7.95
N PRO A 541 -10.24 34.08 -8.38
CA PRO A 541 -11.43 34.84 -7.96
C PRO A 541 -11.60 34.66 -6.44
N VAL A 542 -11.73 35.78 -5.75
CA VAL A 542 -12.07 35.84 -4.32
C VAL A 542 -13.44 35.16 -4.16
N LEU A 543 -13.44 33.98 -3.54
CA LEU A 543 -14.68 33.34 -3.11
C LEU A 543 -15.32 34.21 -2.02
N HIS A 544 -16.23 35.09 -2.43
CA HIS A 544 -17.10 35.81 -1.49
C HIS A 544 -18.01 34.77 -0.81
N SER A 545 -17.83 34.60 0.49
CA SER A 545 -18.82 33.95 1.35
C SER A 545 -20.11 34.78 1.31
N THR A 546 -21.10 34.33 0.55
CA THR A 546 -22.48 34.80 0.75
C THR A 546 -23.04 34.06 1.96
N GLY A 547 -23.55 34.84 2.91
CA GLY A 547 -24.00 34.63 4.25
C GLY A 547 -24.85 33.40 4.60
#